data_caa8edcc8c0cdd1932fe2ed0adc3a432
#
_entry.id   caa8edcc8c0cdd1932fe2ed0adc3a432
#
_cell.length_a   1.000
_cell.length_b   1.000
_cell.length_c   1.000
_cell.angle_alpha   90.00
_cell.angle_beta   90.00
_cell.angle_gamma   90.00
#
_symmetry.space_group_name_H-M   'P 1'
#
loop_
_entity.id
_entity.type
_entity.pdbx_description
1 polymer ?
#
loop_
_entity_poly.entity_id
_entity_poly.type
_entity_poly.pdbx_seq_one_letter_code
_entity_poly.pdbx_strand_id
1 'polypeptide(L)'
;ANLDAFAHGGSTENSAFGPTKNSADPSRVAGGSSGGSAVVTALDIVPFALGSDTGGSIRQPASFNGVVGVKPTYGMVSRYGVVAMASSTDVIGCFTTTAEDAELVLEVISGRDTRDMTTLPDYFAPTALEQPLKIGLITECMTDDVDPEVKQATLKYAEKLRAAGHTVEEVSLPMLKHTLAMYYIIVPAEVTSNLARYDGVRYGRRASDIATLAELYGKSRDEGFV
;
A
#
# COMPACT_ATOMS: atom_id res chain seq x y z
N ALA A 1 6.07 11.30 -6.35
CA ALA A 1 4.63 11.36 -6.13
C ALA A 1 4.32 11.65 -4.66
N ASN A 2 3.15 12.21 -4.37
CA ASN A 2 2.72 12.50 -3.00
C ASN A 2 2.26 11.22 -2.29
N LEU A 3 2.33 11.21 -0.96
CA LEU A 3 1.83 10.11 -0.11
C LEU A 3 1.43 10.67 1.26
N ASP A 4 0.68 9.90 2.03
CA ASP A 4 0.51 10.20 3.46
C ASP A 4 1.88 10.12 4.14
N ALA A 5 2.21 11.12 4.97
CA ALA A 5 3.50 11.24 5.62
C ALA A 5 3.84 9.97 6.42
N PHE A 6 5.03 9.41 6.20
CA PHE A 6 5.50 8.15 6.79
C PHE A 6 4.58 6.95 6.53
N ALA A 7 3.83 6.96 5.43
CA ALA A 7 2.80 5.96 5.09
C ALA A 7 1.64 5.84 6.11
N HIS A 8 1.47 6.84 7.00
CA HIS A 8 0.38 6.89 7.96
C HIS A 8 -0.85 7.58 7.39
N GLY A 9 -1.72 6.81 6.80
CA GLY A 9 -2.97 7.30 6.26
C GLY A 9 -3.56 6.35 5.23
N GLY A 10 -4.77 6.66 4.81
CA GLY A 10 -5.52 5.90 3.81
C GLY A 10 -6.20 6.81 2.79
N SER A 11 -5.82 8.11 2.73
CA SER A 11 -6.49 9.09 1.88
C SER A 11 -5.53 9.97 1.06
N THR A 12 -4.25 10.03 1.43
CA THR A 12 -3.23 10.96 0.91
C THR A 12 -3.62 12.43 1.17
N GLU A 13 -4.21 12.67 2.34
CA GLU A 13 -4.50 14.02 2.86
C GLU A 13 -3.47 14.44 3.92
N ASN A 14 -2.80 13.49 4.57
CA ASN A 14 -1.78 13.72 5.57
C ASN A 14 -0.42 13.97 4.91
N SER A 15 -0.24 15.15 4.32
CA SER A 15 0.99 15.53 3.61
C SER A 15 1.27 17.02 3.72
N ALA A 16 2.54 17.38 3.90
CA ALA A 16 3.01 18.76 3.88
C ALA A 16 2.81 19.45 2.49
N PHE A 17 2.56 18.67 1.43
CA PHE A 17 2.29 19.17 0.08
C PHE A 17 0.79 19.34 -0.20
N GLY A 18 -0.05 19.12 0.80
CA GLY A 18 -1.50 19.12 0.67
C GLY A 18 -2.09 17.82 0.14
N PRO A 19 -3.42 17.72 0.08
CA PRO A 19 -4.13 16.51 -0.31
C PRO A 19 -3.96 16.15 -1.78
N THR A 20 -3.85 14.86 -2.08
CA THR A 20 -3.92 14.34 -3.44
C THR A 20 -5.37 14.01 -3.78
N LYS A 21 -5.86 14.55 -4.87
CA LYS A 21 -7.22 14.32 -5.35
C LYS A 21 -7.30 13.07 -6.21
N ASN A 22 -8.46 12.41 -6.20
CA ASN A 22 -8.73 11.24 -7.03
C ASN A 22 -8.67 11.61 -8.52
N SER A 23 -8.14 10.72 -9.36
CA SER A 23 -7.95 10.94 -10.79
C SER A 23 -9.26 11.00 -11.57
N ALA A 24 -10.28 10.25 -11.15
CA ALA A 24 -11.58 10.17 -11.83
C ALA A 24 -12.57 11.22 -11.30
N ASP A 25 -12.52 11.52 -9.99
CA ASP A 25 -13.40 12.50 -9.34
C ASP A 25 -12.58 13.34 -8.34
N PRO A 26 -12.14 14.55 -8.73
CA PRO A 26 -11.34 15.44 -7.87
C PRO A 26 -12.04 15.92 -6.58
N SER A 27 -13.32 15.65 -6.40
CA SER A 27 -14.04 15.91 -5.14
C SER A 27 -13.83 14.82 -4.09
N ARG A 28 -13.21 13.69 -4.48
CA ARG A 28 -12.95 12.53 -3.64
C ARG A 28 -11.47 12.37 -3.35
N VAL A 29 -11.16 11.59 -2.31
CA VAL A 29 -9.78 11.24 -1.95
C VAL A 29 -9.18 10.27 -2.95
N ALA A 30 -7.86 10.35 -3.15
CA ALA A 30 -7.12 9.41 -3.99
C ALA A 30 -6.99 8.02 -3.39
N GLY A 31 -7.32 7.86 -2.10
CA GLY A 31 -6.87 6.71 -1.33
C GLY A 31 -5.41 6.88 -0.90
N GLY A 32 -4.92 5.97 -0.10
CA GLY A 32 -3.56 6.05 0.48
C GLY A 32 -3.08 4.74 1.11
N SER A 33 -1.85 4.84 1.56
CA SER A 33 -0.93 5.97 1.65
C SER A 33 -0.24 6.34 0.33
N SER A 34 -0.19 5.47 -0.69
CA SER A 34 0.50 5.72 -1.97
C SER A 34 -0.42 6.37 -3.03
N GLY A 35 -1.31 7.30 -2.62
CA GLY A 35 -2.31 7.88 -3.52
C GLY A 35 -1.73 8.66 -4.69
N GLY A 36 -0.64 9.41 -4.48
CA GLY A 36 0.01 10.12 -5.58
C GLY A 36 0.56 9.20 -6.66
N SER A 37 1.10 8.03 -6.27
CA SER A 37 1.55 7.00 -7.23
C SER A 37 0.41 6.44 -8.04
N ALA A 38 -0.74 6.16 -7.40
CA ALA A 38 -1.94 5.71 -8.11
C ALA A 38 -2.45 6.75 -9.11
N VAL A 39 -2.51 8.02 -8.69
CA VAL A 39 -3.02 9.13 -9.52
C VAL A 39 -2.15 9.38 -10.74
N VAL A 40 -0.82 9.43 -10.61
CA VAL A 40 0.06 9.71 -11.75
C VAL A 40 0.05 8.56 -12.76
N THR A 41 -0.17 7.32 -12.31
CA THR A 41 -0.38 6.16 -13.18
C THR A 41 -1.75 6.22 -13.86
N ALA A 42 -2.81 6.53 -13.12
CA ALA A 42 -4.16 6.63 -13.67
C ALA A 42 -4.31 7.76 -14.72
N LEU A 43 -3.55 8.83 -14.58
CA LEU A 43 -3.52 9.96 -15.52
C LEU A 43 -2.52 9.75 -16.66
N ASP A 44 -1.92 8.57 -16.77
CA ASP A 44 -0.92 8.24 -17.81
C ASP A 44 0.27 9.21 -17.87
N ILE A 45 0.63 9.80 -16.70
CA ILE A 45 1.80 10.67 -16.57
C ILE A 45 3.09 9.85 -16.56
N VAL A 46 3.01 8.65 -16.01
CA VAL A 46 4.10 7.68 -15.96
C VAL A 46 3.58 6.29 -16.33
N PRO A 47 4.40 5.44 -16.98
CA PRO A 47 3.98 4.08 -17.35
C PRO A 47 3.78 3.16 -16.13
N PHE A 48 4.48 3.42 -15.05
CA PHE A 48 4.31 2.75 -13.76
C PHE A 48 4.77 3.64 -12.61
N ALA A 49 4.35 3.32 -11.40
CA ALA A 49 4.87 3.93 -10.18
C ALA A 49 5.09 2.87 -9.11
N LEU A 50 6.02 3.13 -8.18
CA LEU A 50 6.21 2.29 -7.00
C LEU A 50 5.40 2.85 -5.83
N GLY A 51 5.08 1.97 -4.88
CA GLY A 51 4.44 2.31 -3.62
C GLY A 51 4.81 1.34 -2.52
N SER A 52 4.29 1.60 -1.32
CA SER A 52 4.39 0.69 -0.18
C SER A 52 3.00 0.28 0.29
N ASP A 53 2.87 -0.96 0.72
CA ASP A 53 1.63 -1.52 1.25
C ASP A 53 1.89 -2.21 2.58
N THR A 54 1.40 -1.62 3.65
CA THR A 54 1.47 -2.17 5.01
C THR A 54 0.14 -2.79 5.41
N GLY A 55 -0.97 -2.14 5.06
CA GLY A 55 -2.34 -2.58 5.34
C GLY A 55 -3.32 -2.31 4.20
N GLY A 56 -2.82 -2.03 2.97
CA GLY A 56 -3.65 -1.72 1.82
C GLY A 56 -3.16 -0.56 0.98
N SER A 57 -2.02 0.05 1.35
CA SER A 57 -1.58 1.35 0.81
C SER A 57 -1.12 1.36 -0.66
N ILE A 58 -1.11 0.23 -1.35
CA ILE A 58 -1.07 0.10 -2.82
C ILE A 58 -2.46 -0.28 -3.34
N ARG A 59 -3.04 -1.35 -2.79
CA ARG A 59 -4.27 -1.96 -3.31
C ARG A 59 -5.49 -1.03 -3.23
N GLN A 60 -5.63 -0.31 -2.11
CA GLN A 60 -6.75 0.60 -1.90
C GLN A 60 -6.69 1.81 -2.85
N PRO A 61 -5.59 2.61 -2.95
CA PRO A 61 -5.54 3.72 -3.89
C PRO A 61 -5.58 3.27 -5.35
N ALA A 62 -5.07 2.07 -5.69
CA ALA A 62 -5.25 1.49 -7.02
C ALA A 62 -6.72 1.28 -7.34
N SER A 63 -7.49 0.68 -6.43
CA SER A 63 -8.93 0.47 -6.58
C SER A 63 -9.68 1.80 -6.73
N PHE A 64 -9.32 2.83 -5.96
CA PHE A 64 -9.98 4.13 -5.99
C PHE A 64 -9.70 4.92 -7.28
N ASN A 65 -8.56 4.67 -7.94
CA ASN A 65 -8.18 5.36 -9.18
C ASN A 65 -8.31 4.49 -10.44
N GLY A 66 -8.81 3.25 -10.33
CA GLY A 66 -9.06 2.38 -11.47
C GLY A 66 -7.80 1.86 -12.16
N VAL A 67 -6.72 1.65 -11.43
CA VAL A 67 -5.46 1.09 -11.94
C VAL A 67 -5.14 -0.26 -11.28
N VAL A 68 -4.19 -0.98 -11.85
CA VAL A 68 -3.65 -2.22 -11.26
C VAL A 68 -2.67 -1.84 -10.15
N GLY A 69 -2.91 -2.34 -8.95
CA GLY A 69 -2.00 -2.19 -7.81
C GLY A 69 -1.60 -3.56 -7.27
N VAL A 70 -0.30 -3.85 -7.28
CA VAL A 70 0.20 -5.15 -6.85
C VAL A 70 1.03 -5.03 -5.58
N LYS A 71 0.55 -5.70 -4.53
CA LYS A 71 1.33 -6.00 -3.34
C LYS A 71 1.86 -7.44 -3.46
N PRO A 72 3.14 -7.63 -3.78
CA PRO A 72 3.70 -8.97 -3.89
C PRO A 72 3.83 -9.65 -2.52
N THR A 73 4.34 -10.86 -2.51
CA THR A 73 4.68 -11.56 -1.27
C THR A 73 5.73 -10.78 -0.48
N TYR A 74 5.58 -10.74 0.85
CA TYR A 74 6.56 -10.14 1.74
C TYR A 74 7.95 -10.72 1.51
N GLY A 75 8.96 -9.85 1.38
CA GLY A 75 10.33 -10.26 1.09
C GLY A 75 10.63 -10.52 -0.39
N MET A 76 9.66 -10.44 -1.29
CA MET A 76 9.91 -10.56 -2.72
C MET A 76 10.67 -9.36 -3.29
N VAL A 77 10.39 -8.16 -2.80
CA VAL A 77 11.05 -6.91 -3.18
C VAL A 77 11.79 -6.33 -1.99
N SER A 78 13.03 -5.86 -2.22
CA SER A 78 13.85 -5.21 -1.18
C SER A 78 13.20 -3.92 -0.68
N ARG A 79 13.28 -3.70 0.62
CA ARG A 79 12.86 -2.46 1.31
C ARG A 79 14.03 -1.55 1.63
N TYR A 80 15.23 -1.89 1.16
CA TYR A 80 16.41 -1.05 1.40
C TYR A 80 16.21 0.35 0.81
N GLY A 81 16.44 1.37 1.63
CA GLY A 81 16.20 2.78 1.27
C GLY A 81 14.80 3.30 1.58
N VAL A 82 13.89 2.45 2.06
CA VAL A 82 12.55 2.84 2.50
C VAL A 82 12.55 3.11 4.00
N VAL A 83 11.88 4.19 4.40
CA VAL A 83 11.63 4.45 5.83
C VAL A 83 10.62 3.44 6.34
N ALA A 84 11.01 2.62 7.30
CA ALA A 84 10.14 1.59 7.84
C ALA A 84 8.98 2.18 8.63
N MET A 85 7.76 1.83 8.27
CA MET A 85 6.55 2.07 9.06
C MET A 85 6.33 0.90 10.02
N ALA A 86 6.04 -0.29 9.49
CA ALA A 86 5.89 -1.53 10.26
C ALA A 86 6.69 -2.64 9.56
N SER A 87 7.86 -2.95 10.12
CA SER A 87 8.86 -3.81 9.47
C SER A 87 8.36 -5.21 9.14
N SER A 88 7.40 -5.74 9.91
CA SER A 88 6.83 -7.07 9.67
C SER A 88 5.76 -7.12 8.56
N THR A 89 5.25 -5.96 8.13
CA THR A 89 4.14 -5.88 7.17
C THR A 89 4.40 -5.00 5.97
N ASP A 90 5.41 -4.12 6.00
CA ASP A 90 5.76 -3.26 4.86
C ASP A 90 6.19 -4.07 3.65
N VAL A 91 5.54 -3.84 2.51
CA VAL A 91 5.84 -4.46 1.23
C VAL A 91 5.93 -3.39 0.16
N ILE A 92 6.98 -3.44 -0.66
CA ILE A 92 7.09 -2.59 -1.85
C ILE A 92 6.45 -3.31 -3.04
N GLY A 93 5.69 -2.57 -3.82
CA GLY A 93 5.05 -3.04 -5.04
C GLY A 93 4.84 -1.92 -6.03
N CYS A 94 3.95 -2.13 -6.98
CA CYS A 94 3.78 -1.21 -8.10
C CYS A 94 2.33 -0.89 -8.43
N PHE A 95 2.18 0.19 -9.20
CA PHE A 95 0.98 0.61 -9.89
C PHE A 95 1.25 0.60 -11.40
N THR A 96 0.33 0.06 -12.18
CA THR A 96 0.37 0.01 -13.63
C THR A 96 -1.04 0.12 -14.21
N THR A 97 -1.18 0.28 -15.51
CA THR A 97 -2.49 0.29 -16.16
C THR A 97 -2.94 -1.12 -16.59
N THR A 98 -2.01 -2.05 -16.77
CA THR A 98 -2.29 -3.44 -17.14
C THR A 98 -1.63 -4.44 -16.18
N ALA A 99 -2.12 -5.67 -16.15
CA ALA A 99 -1.51 -6.74 -15.37
C ALA A 99 -0.17 -7.18 -15.95
N GLU A 100 -0.04 -7.15 -17.28
CA GLU A 100 1.17 -7.47 -18.02
C GLU A 100 2.32 -6.52 -17.67
N ASP A 101 2.03 -5.21 -17.56
CA ASP A 101 3.03 -4.23 -17.12
C ASP A 101 3.43 -4.45 -15.66
N ALA A 102 2.48 -4.84 -14.80
CA ALA A 102 2.78 -5.16 -13.42
C ALA A 102 3.73 -6.36 -13.30
N GLU A 103 3.53 -7.38 -14.14
CA GLU A 103 4.43 -8.54 -14.23
C GLU A 103 5.84 -8.11 -14.61
N LEU A 104 6.00 -7.28 -15.65
CA LEU A 104 7.29 -6.76 -16.07
C LEU A 104 7.99 -5.94 -14.98
N VAL A 105 7.24 -5.07 -14.28
CA VAL A 105 7.81 -4.29 -13.18
C VAL A 105 8.26 -5.20 -12.04
N LEU A 106 7.45 -6.19 -11.66
CA LEU A 106 7.80 -7.12 -10.60
C LEU A 106 9.01 -7.99 -10.96
N GLU A 107 9.15 -8.41 -12.20
CA GLU A 107 10.32 -9.13 -12.68
C GLU A 107 11.61 -8.32 -12.46
N VAL A 108 11.57 -7.02 -12.69
CA VAL A 108 12.73 -6.13 -12.54
C VAL A 108 13.06 -5.82 -11.08
N ILE A 109 12.04 -5.58 -10.24
CA ILE A 109 12.26 -5.12 -8.85
C ILE A 109 12.36 -6.25 -7.83
N SER A 110 12.00 -7.50 -8.21
CA SER A 110 12.08 -8.66 -7.32
C SER A 110 13.50 -9.22 -7.25
N GLY A 111 13.81 -9.85 -6.14
CA GLY A 111 15.04 -10.61 -5.99
C GLY A 111 15.75 -10.35 -4.67
N ARG A 112 16.85 -11.10 -4.48
CA ARG A 112 17.63 -11.02 -3.25
C ARG A 112 18.47 -9.75 -3.19
N ASP A 113 18.36 -9.03 -2.09
CA ASP A 113 19.23 -7.89 -1.75
C ASP A 113 19.93 -8.18 -0.42
N THR A 114 21.26 -8.22 -0.41
CA THR A 114 22.05 -8.46 0.81
C THR A 114 21.95 -7.33 1.84
N ARG A 115 21.38 -6.18 1.47
CA ARG A 115 21.13 -5.04 2.34
C ARG A 115 19.76 -5.14 3.03
N ASP A 116 18.88 -6.03 2.56
CA ASP A 116 17.62 -6.38 3.23
C ASP A 116 17.56 -7.90 3.44
N MET A 117 17.86 -8.33 4.66
CA MET A 117 17.92 -9.74 5.03
C MET A 117 16.56 -10.44 5.00
N THR A 118 15.46 -9.72 4.81
CA THR A 118 14.13 -10.30 4.67
C THR A 118 13.81 -10.71 3.23
N THR A 119 14.68 -10.36 2.27
CA THR A 119 14.45 -10.73 0.87
C THR A 119 14.57 -12.23 0.66
N LEU A 120 13.62 -12.76 -0.11
CA LEU A 120 13.57 -14.18 -0.47
C LEU A 120 14.74 -14.55 -1.41
N PRO A 121 15.25 -15.80 -1.34
CA PRO A 121 16.34 -16.24 -2.21
C PRO A 121 15.92 -16.30 -3.68
N ASP A 122 14.65 -16.61 -3.94
CA ASP A 122 14.09 -16.75 -5.27
C ASP A 122 13.40 -15.44 -5.68
N TYR A 123 13.66 -15.03 -6.89
CA TYR A 123 12.98 -13.88 -7.48
C TYR A 123 11.67 -14.30 -8.13
N PHE A 124 10.85 -13.31 -8.49
CA PHE A 124 9.59 -13.51 -9.18
C PHE A 124 9.81 -14.27 -10.51
N ALA A 125 9.14 -15.41 -10.62
CA ALA A 125 9.06 -16.18 -11.84
C ALA A 125 7.59 -16.43 -12.15
N PRO A 126 7.04 -15.80 -13.21
CA PRO A 126 5.66 -15.98 -13.58
C PRO A 126 5.42 -17.45 -13.96
N THR A 127 4.39 -18.05 -13.36
CA THR A 127 3.99 -19.43 -13.65
C THR A 127 2.63 -19.39 -14.30
N ALA A 128 2.51 -20.02 -15.47
CA ALA A 128 1.21 -20.21 -16.09
C ALA A 128 0.27 -20.97 -15.16
N LEU A 129 -0.88 -20.42 -14.86
CA LEU A 129 -1.90 -21.09 -14.06
C LEU A 129 -2.62 -22.12 -14.90
N GLU A 130 -2.78 -23.33 -14.35
CA GLU A 130 -3.61 -24.36 -14.97
C GLU A 130 -5.08 -23.92 -14.94
N GLN A 131 -5.77 -24.08 -16.05
CA GLN A 131 -7.19 -23.77 -16.21
C GLN A 131 -8.04 -25.06 -16.17
N PRO A 132 -9.26 -25.04 -15.62
CA PRO A 132 -9.96 -23.91 -14.96
C PRO A 132 -9.51 -23.66 -13.51
N LEU A 133 -9.61 -22.41 -13.07
CA LEU A 133 -9.29 -22.05 -11.68
C LEU A 133 -10.45 -22.33 -10.74
N LYS A 134 -10.14 -22.60 -9.46
CA LYS A 134 -11.07 -22.52 -8.33
C LYS A 134 -10.89 -21.17 -7.64
N ILE A 135 -11.96 -20.41 -7.54
CA ILE A 135 -11.98 -19.03 -7.04
C ILE A 135 -12.94 -18.96 -5.86
N GLY A 136 -12.45 -18.47 -4.72
CA GLY A 136 -13.27 -18.28 -3.52
C GLY A 136 -13.85 -16.85 -3.47
N LEU A 137 -15.16 -16.73 -3.34
CA LEU A 137 -15.84 -15.50 -2.98
C LEU A 137 -15.98 -15.46 -1.46
N ILE A 138 -15.27 -14.55 -0.80
CA ILE A 138 -15.20 -14.48 0.65
C ILE A 138 -16.49 -13.86 1.21
N THR A 139 -17.25 -14.63 1.96
CA THR A 139 -18.56 -14.21 2.48
C THR A 139 -18.46 -13.04 3.44
N GLU A 140 -17.42 -12.98 4.28
CA GLU A 140 -17.18 -11.89 5.23
C GLU A 140 -16.85 -10.55 4.55
N CYS A 141 -16.48 -10.56 3.26
CA CYS A 141 -16.28 -9.36 2.45
C CYS A 141 -17.54 -8.92 1.69
N MET A 142 -18.66 -9.64 1.83
CA MET A 142 -19.90 -9.42 1.09
C MET A 142 -21.07 -9.06 2.01
N THR A 143 -20.76 -8.43 3.16
CA THR A 143 -21.75 -7.99 4.16
C THR A 143 -22.59 -6.80 3.67
N ASP A 144 -23.62 -6.43 4.42
CA ASP A 144 -24.47 -5.28 4.11
C ASP A 144 -23.79 -3.93 4.38
N ASP A 145 -22.61 -3.93 5.03
CA ASP A 145 -21.79 -2.74 5.23
C ASP A 145 -21.00 -2.35 3.97
N VAL A 146 -20.93 -3.23 2.96
CA VAL A 146 -20.30 -2.94 1.68
C VAL A 146 -21.27 -2.16 0.80
N ASP A 147 -20.77 -1.08 0.19
CA ASP A 147 -21.56 -0.29 -0.77
C ASP A 147 -22.25 -1.21 -1.79
N PRO A 148 -23.57 -1.06 -2.00
CA PRO A 148 -24.34 -1.94 -2.88
C PRO A 148 -23.82 -2.00 -4.32
N GLU A 149 -23.27 -0.90 -4.87
CA GLU A 149 -22.74 -0.87 -6.21
C GLU A 149 -21.43 -1.68 -6.30
N VAL A 150 -20.57 -1.58 -5.28
CA VAL A 150 -19.32 -2.37 -5.17
C VAL A 150 -19.65 -3.85 -5.02
N LYS A 151 -20.61 -4.20 -4.16
CA LYS A 151 -21.08 -5.57 -3.96
C LYS A 151 -21.62 -6.16 -5.27
N GLN A 152 -22.46 -5.42 -5.97
CA GLN A 152 -23.03 -5.85 -7.25
C GLN A 152 -21.96 -6.00 -8.35
N ALA A 153 -20.99 -5.08 -8.43
CA ALA A 153 -19.89 -5.17 -9.39
C ALA A 153 -19.05 -6.43 -9.14
N THR A 154 -18.76 -6.75 -7.88
CA THR A 154 -18.03 -7.96 -7.49
C THR A 154 -18.79 -9.23 -7.88
N LEU A 155 -20.08 -9.31 -7.59
CA LEU A 155 -20.91 -10.45 -7.97
C LEU A 155 -21.01 -10.61 -9.49
N LYS A 156 -21.18 -9.51 -10.23
CA LYS A 156 -21.19 -9.53 -11.68
C LYS A 156 -19.87 -10.02 -12.28
N TYR A 157 -18.75 -9.69 -11.64
CA TYR A 157 -17.45 -10.20 -12.05
C TYR A 157 -17.31 -11.69 -11.76
N ALA A 158 -17.79 -12.17 -10.61
CA ALA A 158 -17.86 -13.59 -10.27
C ALA A 158 -18.66 -14.39 -11.34
N GLU A 159 -19.80 -13.85 -11.82
CA GLU A 159 -20.56 -14.49 -12.92
C GLU A 159 -19.77 -14.54 -14.22
N LYS A 160 -19.02 -13.50 -14.56
CA LYS A 160 -18.15 -13.52 -15.74
C LYS A 160 -17.08 -14.62 -15.65
N LEU A 161 -16.52 -14.82 -14.47
CA LEU A 161 -15.53 -15.88 -14.23
C LEU A 161 -16.17 -17.27 -14.38
N ARG A 162 -17.39 -17.47 -13.87
CA ARG A 162 -18.16 -18.72 -14.09
C ARG A 162 -18.42 -18.96 -15.57
N ALA A 163 -18.84 -17.93 -16.29
CA ALA A 163 -19.10 -18.01 -17.74
C ALA A 163 -17.82 -18.28 -18.54
N ALA A 164 -16.66 -17.89 -18.05
CA ALA A 164 -15.36 -18.22 -18.63
C ALA A 164 -14.87 -19.65 -18.29
N GLY A 165 -15.66 -20.44 -17.56
CA GLY A 165 -15.37 -21.84 -17.23
C GLY A 165 -14.65 -22.06 -15.89
N HIS A 166 -14.45 -21.01 -15.09
CA HIS A 166 -13.89 -21.13 -13.74
C HIS A 166 -14.94 -21.58 -12.73
N THR A 167 -14.50 -22.27 -11.67
CA THR A 167 -15.35 -22.59 -10.51
C THR A 167 -15.28 -21.45 -9.51
N VAL A 168 -16.42 -20.82 -9.21
CA VAL A 168 -16.50 -19.76 -8.17
C VAL A 168 -17.40 -20.24 -7.04
N GLU A 169 -16.83 -20.41 -5.86
CA GLU A 169 -17.49 -20.93 -4.66
C GLU A 169 -17.46 -19.88 -3.55
N GLU A 170 -18.48 -19.86 -2.71
CA GLU A 170 -18.45 -19.08 -1.47
C GLU A 170 -17.52 -19.77 -0.47
N VAL A 171 -16.65 -18.97 0.14
CA VAL A 171 -15.71 -19.44 1.16
C VAL A 171 -15.79 -18.53 2.39
N SER A 172 -15.60 -19.08 3.56
CA SER A 172 -15.58 -18.35 4.82
C SER A 172 -14.17 -18.24 5.37
N LEU A 173 -13.78 -17.02 5.76
CA LEU A 173 -12.55 -16.72 6.49
C LEU A 173 -12.92 -16.04 7.82
N PRO A 174 -13.40 -16.77 8.84
CA PRO A 174 -14.01 -16.19 10.04
C PRO A 174 -13.09 -15.32 10.88
N MET A 175 -11.77 -15.43 10.68
CA MET A 175 -10.77 -14.57 11.33
C MET A 175 -10.75 -13.14 10.78
N LEU A 176 -11.32 -12.88 9.59
CA LEU A 176 -11.35 -11.53 8.99
C LEU A 176 -12.00 -10.48 9.88
N LYS A 177 -13.01 -10.85 10.67
CA LYS A 177 -13.66 -9.94 11.64
C LYS A 177 -12.70 -9.36 12.70
N HIS A 178 -11.55 -9.97 12.91
CA HIS A 178 -10.54 -9.53 13.88
C HIS A 178 -9.37 -8.78 13.23
N THR A 179 -9.23 -8.81 11.90
CA THR A 179 -8.02 -8.31 11.22
C THR A 179 -7.79 -6.82 11.43
N LEU A 180 -8.84 -6.01 11.47
CA LEU A 180 -8.73 -4.58 11.74
C LEU A 180 -8.19 -4.30 13.15
N ALA A 181 -8.71 -4.99 14.16
CA ALA A 181 -8.23 -4.86 15.53
C ALA A 181 -6.77 -5.34 15.66
N MET A 182 -6.43 -6.46 15.02
CA MET A 182 -5.04 -6.97 14.98
C MET A 182 -4.09 -5.97 14.32
N TYR A 183 -4.50 -5.36 13.21
CA TYR A 183 -3.71 -4.33 12.53
C TYR A 183 -3.42 -3.16 13.46
N TYR A 184 -4.43 -2.62 14.13
CA TYR A 184 -4.27 -1.48 15.06
C TYR A 184 -3.52 -1.80 16.35
N ILE A 185 -3.28 -3.05 16.67
CA ILE A 185 -2.40 -3.46 17.78
C ILE A 185 -0.96 -3.60 17.29
N ILE A 186 -0.74 -4.36 16.22
CA ILE A 186 0.60 -4.71 15.74
C ILE A 186 1.29 -3.50 15.11
N VAL A 187 0.62 -2.84 14.17
CA VAL A 187 1.23 -1.76 13.38
C VAL A 187 1.60 -0.55 14.24
N PRO A 188 0.75 0.00 15.13
CA PRO A 188 1.17 1.10 15.99
C PRO A 188 2.31 0.74 16.96
N ALA A 189 2.38 -0.51 17.42
CA ALA A 189 3.49 -0.97 18.26
C ALA A 189 4.82 -0.93 17.49
N GLU A 190 4.85 -1.42 16.26
CA GLU A 190 6.05 -1.36 15.41
C GLU A 190 6.38 0.07 14.96
N VAL A 191 5.38 0.86 14.60
CA VAL A 191 5.52 2.29 14.28
C VAL A 191 6.21 3.04 15.40
N THR A 192 5.76 2.86 16.64
CA THR A 192 6.36 3.50 17.81
C THR A 192 7.85 3.17 17.92
N SER A 193 8.23 1.94 17.68
CA SER A 193 9.63 1.50 17.69
C SER A 193 10.41 2.04 16.47
N ASN A 194 9.87 1.90 15.28
CA ASN A 194 10.57 2.28 14.04
C ASN A 194 10.77 3.78 13.91
N LEU A 195 9.77 4.59 14.25
CA LEU A 195 9.84 6.05 14.11
C LEU A 195 10.52 6.74 15.31
N ALA A 196 10.75 6.05 16.41
CA ALA A 196 11.47 6.61 17.57
C ALA A 196 12.88 7.12 17.23
N ARG A 197 13.50 6.59 16.16
CA ARG A 197 14.81 7.04 15.66
C ARG A 197 14.78 8.42 15.00
N TYR A 198 13.63 8.88 14.55
CA TYR A 198 13.44 10.19 13.91
C TYR A 198 13.13 11.22 14.97
N ASP A 199 14.16 11.61 15.70
CA ASP A 199 14.09 12.47 16.88
C ASP A 199 14.04 13.98 16.55
N GLY A 200 14.09 14.34 15.25
CA GLY A 200 14.16 15.74 14.81
C GLY A 200 15.53 16.39 15.01
N VAL A 201 16.57 15.60 15.36
CA VAL A 201 17.93 16.07 15.60
C VAL A 201 18.90 15.54 14.55
N ARG A 202 18.86 14.23 14.28
CA ARG A 202 19.74 13.54 13.32
C ARG A 202 19.11 13.38 11.94
N TYR A 203 17.79 13.38 11.87
CA TYR A 203 17.03 13.14 10.65
C TYR A 203 16.04 14.27 10.42
N GLY A 204 15.88 14.70 9.17
CA GLY A 204 14.96 15.74 8.78
C GLY A 204 15.50 17.15 9.07
N ARG A 205 14.57 18.07 9.33
CA ARG A 205 14.88 19.47 9.62
C ARG A 205 15.42 19.59 11.06
N ARG A 206 16.52 20.30 11.19
CA ARG A 206 17.07 20.72 12.47
C ARG A 206 16.94 22.23 12.61
N ALA A 207 16.38 22.70 13.71
CA ALA A 207 16.26 24.13 13.98
C ALA A 207 17.63 24.81 14.08
N SER A 208 17.72 26.07 13.69
CA SER A 208 18.86 26.94 13.89
C SER A 208 18.74 27.71 15.22
N ASP A 209 19.81 28.42 15.59
CA ASP A 209 19.83 29.32 16.75
C ASP A 209 19.48 28.62 18.10
N ILE A 210 20.22 27.57 18.38
CA ILE A 210 20.02 26.68 19.52
C ILE A 210 21.14 26.90 20.54
N ALA A 211 20.78 27.24 21.75
CA ALA A 211 21.73 27.40 22.88
C ALA A 211 21.82 26.16 23.77
N THR A 212 20.73 25.38 23.87
CA THR A 212 20.65 24.23 24.78
C THR A 212 20.09 22.99 24.09
N LEU A 213 20.34 21.81 24.65
CA LEU A 213 19.79 20.54 24.18
C LEU A 213 18.24 20.52 24.22
N ALA A 214 17.66 21.12 25.26
CA ALA A 214 16.23 21.23 25.41
C ALA A 214 15.61 22.08 24.27
N GLU A 215 16.24 23.19 23.92
CA GLU A 215 15.84 24.03 22.80
C GLU A 215 16.00 23.30 21.47
N LEU A 216 17.07 22.51 21.29
CA LEU A 216 17.27 21.70 20.09
C LEU A 216 16.08 20.77 19.85
N TYR A 217 15.70 19.99 20.87
CA TYR A 217 14.56 19.08 20.75
C TYR A 217 13.23 19.81 20.61
N GLY A 218 12.98 20.84 21.41
CA GLY A 218 11.74 21.62 21.38
C GLY A 218 11.52 22.29 20.03
N LYS A 219 12.46 23.13 19.60
CA LYS A 219 12.35 23.87 18.34
C LYS A 219 12.36 22.98 17.11
N SER A 220 13.23 21.95 17.06
CA SER A 220 13.30 21.06 15.90
C SER A 220 12.02 20.25 15.71
N ARG A 221 11.36 19.84 16.80
CA ARG A 221 10.08 19.16 16.75
C ARG A 221 8.93 20.09 16.38
N ASP A 222 8.89 21.29 16.98
CA ASP A 222 7.88 22.30 16.71
C ASP A 222 7.88 22.73 15.24
N GLU A 223 9.07 22.89 14.65
CA GLU A 223 9.23 23.23 13.23
C GLU A 223 9.11 22.04 12.26
N GLY A 224 9.29 20.83 12.73
CA GLY A 224 9.35 19.61 11.90
C GLY A 224 8.07 18.80 11.84
N PHE A 225 7.15 18.97 12.78
CA PHE A 225 5.84 18.31 12.76
C PHE A 225 4.78 19.26 12.20
N VAL A 226 4.00 18.75 11.27
CA VAL A 226 2.90 19.46 10.61
C VAL A 226 1.60 19.19 11.35
#